data_77499f71ac21cb5b1a58bef8111dfd27
#
_entry.id   77499f71ac21cb5b1a58bef8111dfd27
#
_cell.length_a   1.000
_cell.length_b   1.000
_cell.length_c   1.000
_cell.angle_alpha   90.00
_cell.angle_beta   90.00
_cell.angle_gamma   90.00
#
_symmetry.space_group_name_H-M   'P 1'
#
loop_
_entity.id
_entity.type
_entity.pdbx_description
1 polymer ?
#
loop_
_entity_poly.entity_id
_entity_poly.type
_entity_poly.pdbx_seq_one_letter_code
_entity_poly.pdbx_strand_id
1 'polypeptide(L)'
;VARQVKRGRSSKKNRRRKHWLWGTAIVSVAAFLWTHPLIATGNSLQVAAKNQTHQLRVNRQGMEAHDWAVEESHFLSQTMSATGAEPDEYLLNSWDSLNHQFLSENEDLSIAREMVQEMKLRRAKLYHTATSVEHYVLVDALSPTGSRVELVVTSFAPTTSVEGTTAGELVDSSTVLAVTEEHQGYTSQALTADEEQLAAALLQIGAKPQISSCLIGHLDAKMVGVQANQLAERALHAVDAKSVQTFQSGLETSISGCAPRNLTYIVSRGQPINLQVAVHYDGYQHDTNVLVGTPIITTTY
;
A
#
# COMPACT_ATOMS: atom_id res chain seq x y z
N VAL A 1 18.35 -60.22 22.09
CA VAL A 1 17.15 -59.73 21.38
C VAL A 1 17.17 -58.23 21.37
N ALA A 2 17.76 -57.65 20.32
CA ALA A 2 17.86 -56.17 20.17
C ALA A 2 16.71 -55.65 19.28
N ARG A 3 15.84 -54.81 19.82
CA ARG A 3 14.81 -54.08 19.08
C ARG A 3 15.41 -52.84 18.41
N GLN A 4 15.50 -52.89 17.10
CA GLN A 4 15.78 -51.69 16.29
C GLN A 4 14.57 -50.75 16.28
N VAL A 5 14.77 -49.52 16.74
CA VAL A 5 13.82 -48.43 16.59
C VAL A 5 14.09 -47.76 15.23
N LYS A 6 13.17 -47.95 14.28
CA LYS A 6 13.13 -47.22 13.00
C LYS A 6 12.76 -45.77 13.26
N ARG A 7 13.73 -44.84 13.14
CA ARG A 7 13.45 -43.39 13.03
C ARG A 7 12.83 -43.11 11.67
N GLY A 8 11.55 -42.79 11.67
CA GLY A 8 10.84 -42.29 10.51
C GLY A 8 11.45 -40.96 10.06
N ARG A 9 12.03 -40.93 8.86
CA ARG A 9 12.40 -39.68 8.15
C ARG A 9 11.09 -38.98 7.74
N SER A 10 10.77 -37.88 8.39
CA SER A 10 9.77 -36.95 7.92
C SER A 10 10.24 -36.38 6.55
N SER A 11 9.57 -36.82 5.50
CA SER A 11 9.70 -36.27 4.17
C SER A 11 9.12 -34.85 4.18
N LYS A 12 9.96 -33.82 4.23
CA LYS A 12 9.56 -32.47 3.88
C LYS A 12 9.10 -32.50 2.42
N LYS A 13 7.80 -32.63 2.21
CA LYS A 13 7.15 -32.42 0.93
C LYS A 13 7.45 -30.98 0.51
N ASN A 14 8.41 -30.82 -0.40
CA ASN A 14 8.67 -29.58 -1.12
C ASN A 14 7.39 -29.26 -1.92
N ARG A 15 6.43 -28.61 -1.31
CA ARG A 15 5.31 -28.00 -2.02
C ARG A 15 5.92 -26.83 -2.81
N ARG A 16 6.28 -27.09 -4.07
CA ARG A 16 6.41 -26.02 -5.07
C ARG A 16 5.03 -25.37 -5.13
N ARG A 17 4.85 -24.30 -4.34
CA ARG A 17 3.72 -23.38 -4.49
C ARG A 17 3.77 -22.93 -5.94
N LYS A 18 2.80 -23.32 -6.74
CA LYS A 18 2.56 -22.71 -8.01
C LYS A 18 2.14 -21.28 -7.67
N HIS A 19 3.06 -20.36 -7.82
CA HIS A 19 2.76 -18.93 -7.80
C HIS A 19 1.76 -18.67 -8.93
N TRP A 20 0.50 -18.84 -8.63
CA TRP A 20 -0.56 -18.32 -9.47
C TRP A 20 -0.54 -16.82 -9.22
N LEU A 21 -0.11 -16.15 -10.23
CA LEU A 21 -0.06 -14.73 -10.43
C LEU A 21 -1.27 -14.04 -9.77
N TRP A 22 -1.07 -13.50 -8.59
CA TRP A 22 -1.86 -12.40 -8.08
C TRP A 22 -1.52 -11.12 -8.87
N GLY A 23 -1.23 -11.30 -10.15
CA GLY A 23 -0.96 -10.23 -11.10
C GLY A 23 -2.20 -9.47 -11.55
N THR A 24 -3.32 -9.56 -10.80
CA THR A 24 -4.57 -8.94 -11.27
C THR A 24 -5.30 -8.10 -10.23
N ALA A 25 -4.80 -7.93 -9.02
CA ALA A 25 -5.43 -7.06 -8.05
C ALA A 25 -4.74 -5.69 -7.87
N ILE A 26 -3.54 -5.50 -8.40
CA ILE A 26 -2.99 -4.16 -8.64
C ILE A 26 -3.37 -3.72 -10.07
N VAL A 27 -4.56 -4.01 -10.46
CA VAL A 27 -5.24 -3.24 -11.45
C VAL A 27 -5.91 -2.11 -10.69
N SER A 28 -5.08 -1.41 -9.99
CA SER A 28 -5.04 0.02 -9.85
C SER A 28 -5.97 0.69 -10.85
N VAL A 29 -6.50 1.73 -10.47
CA VAL A 29 -7.19 2.77 -11.21
C VAL A 29 -6.91 2.81 -12.72
N ALA A 30 -5.71 2.46 -13.20
CA ALA A 30 -5.36 2.41 -14.62
C ALA A 30 -6.06 1.29 -15.41
N ALA A 31 -6.29 0.10 -14.87
CA ALA A 31 -6.96 -0.97 -15.63
C ALA A 31 -8.49 -0.84 -15.61
N PHE A 32 -9.05 -0.11 -14.64
CA PHE A 32 -10.46 0.26 -14.72
C PHE A 32 -10.74 1.17 -15.93
N LEU A 33 -9.74 1.95 -16.36
CA LEU A 33 -9.81 2.81 -17.55
C LEU A 33 -9.70 2.03 -18.88
N TRP A 34 -9.06 0.86 -18.90
CA TRP A 34 -8.85 0.07 -20.13
C TRP A 34 -9.99 -0.88 -20.48
N THR A 35 -10.78 -1.33 -19.51
CA THR A 35 -11.88 -2.28 -19.75
C THR A 35 -13.24 -1.63 -19.98
N HIS A 36 -13.38 -0.31 -19.74
CA HIS A 36 -14.60 0.44 -20.00
C HIS A 36 -14.30 1.72 -20.78
N PRO A 37 -14.27 1.67 -22.13
CA PRO A 37 -13.99 2.85 -22.97
C PRO A 37 -15.13 3.89 -23.00
N LEU A 38 -16.17 3.70 -22.24
CA LEU A 38 -17.30 4.63 -22.14
C LEU A 38 -17.57 4.89 -20.64
N ILE A 39 -17.25 6.12 -20.19
CA ILE A 39 -17.48 6.67 -18.85
C ILE A 39 -16.27 6.56 -17.88
N ALA A 40 -15.07 6.92 -18.32
CA ALA A 40 -14.07 7.46 -17.42
C ALA A 40 -13.93 8.95 -17.72
N THR A 41 -14.91 9.73 -17.34
CA THR A 41 -14.73 11.18 -17.17
C THR A 41 -13.76 11.36 -16.02
N GLY A 42 -12.77 12.25 -16.15
CA GLY A 42 -11.73 12.55 -15.15
C GLY A 42 -12.23 12.80 -13.72
N ASN A 43 -13.53 12.87 -13.54
CA ASN A 43 -14.23 12.97 -12.26
C ASN A 43 -14.06 11.77 -11.33
N SER A 44 -13.86 10.53 -11.83
CA SER A 44 -13.78 9.36 -10.93
C SER A 44 -12.46 9.29 -10.18
N LEU A 45 -11.34 9.66 -10.80
CA LEU A 45 -10.04 9.74 -10.15
C LEU A 45 -9.92 10.98 -9.26
N GLN A 46 -10.45 12.12 -9.69
CA GLN A 46 -10.52 13.32 -8.87
C GLN A 46 -11.47 13.18 -7.69
N VAL A 47 -12.58 12.45 -7.83
CA VAL A 47 -13.48 12.13 -6.72
C VAL A 47 -12.82 11.12 -5.78
N ALA A 48 -12.08 10.14 -6.27
CA ALA A 48 -11.27 9.25 -5.45
C ALA A 48 -10.16 10.03 -4.72
N ALA A 49 -9.44 10.91 -5.40
CA ALA A 49 -8.44 11.81 -4.80
C ALA A 49 -9.08 12.78 -3.78
N LYS A 50 -10.22 13.38 -4.09
CA LYS A 50 -10.92 14.30 -3.19
C LYS A 50 -11.53 13.57 -1.97
N ASN A 51 -11.94 12.31 -2.11
CA ASN A 51 -12.44 11.49 -1.00
C ASN A 51 -11.32 10.82 -0.19
N GLN A 52 -10.11 10.68 -0.75
CA GLN A 52 -8.92 10.20 -0.05
C GLN A 52 -8.10 11.32 0.61
N THR A 53 -8.49 12.58 0.51
CA THR A 53 -7.91 13.68 1.30
C THR A 53 -8.25 13.58 2.80
N HIS A 54 -8.23 12.38 3.36
CA HIS A 54 -7.81 12.20 4.73
C HIS A 54 -6.32 12.53 4.76
N GLN A 55 -6.01 13.83 4.99
CA GLN A 55 -4.63 14.30 5.07
C GLN A 55 -3.87 13.38 6.02
N LEU A 56 -2.95 12.58 5.48
CA LEU A 56 -1.95 11.90 6.27
C LEU A 56 -1.22 12.99 7.05
N ARG A 57 -1.40 13.02 8.36
CA ARG A 57 -0.70 13.98 9.22
C ARG A 57 0.58 13.32 9.68
N VAL A 58 1.69 13.79 9.12
CA VAL A 58 3.01 13.32 9.47
C VAL A 58 3.46 14.06 10.73
N ASN A 59 3.60 13.34 11.84
CA ASN A 59 4.25 13.88 13.05
C ASN A 59 5.74 13.52 13.06
N ARG A 60 6.44 13.84 11.97
CA ARG A 60 7.85 13.51 11.75
C ARG A 60 8.79 14.67 12.07
N GLN A 61 8.39 15.62 12.91
CA GLN A 61 9.24 16.76 13.25
C GLN A 61 10.53 16.26 13.93
N GLY A 62 11.64 16.31 13.18
CA GLY A 62 13.01 16.07 13.68
C GLY A 62 13.51 14.64 13.61
N MET A 63 12.80 13.70 12.97
CA MET A 63 13.34 12.36 12.68
C MET A 63 13.93 12.32 11.26
N GLU A 64 15.11 11.72 11.14
CA GLU A 64 15.67 11.36 9.84
C GLU A 64 14.84 10.25 9.19
N ALA A 65 14.84 10.20 7.86
CA ALA A 65 14.04 9.20 7.10
C ALA A 65 14.37 7.76 7.51
N HIS A 66 15.64 7.48 7.77
CA HIS A 66 16.13 6.19 8.23
C HIS A 66 15.55 5.76 9.59
N ASP A 67 15.61 6.65 10.60
CA ASP A 67 15.13 6.34 11.96
C ASP A 67 13.65 6.05 11.95
N TRP A 68 12.90 6.80 11.16
CA TRP A 68 11.48 6.59 10.99
C TRP A 68 11.15 5.25 10.31
N ALA A 69 11.83 4.89 9.22
CA ALA A 69 11.61 3.62 8.52
C ALA A 69 11.95 2.42 9.41
N VAL A 70 12.98 2.54 10.26
CA VAL A 70 13.33 1.51 11.27
C VAL A 70 12.22 1.37 12.30
N GLU A 71 11.69 2.48 12.84
CA GLU A 71 10.61 2.44 13.83
C GLU A 71 9.34 1.82 13.25
N GLU A 72 8.96 2.19 12.02
CA GLU A 72 7.78 1.68 11.34
C GLU A 72 7.90 0.19 11.03
N SER A 73 9.02 -0.25 10.48
CA SER A 73 9.31 -1.67 10.22
C SER A 73 9.26 -2.52 11.50
N HIS A 74 9.84 -2.02 12.60
CA HIS A 74 9.77 -2.70 13.90
C HIS A 74 8.34 -2.78 14.45
N PHE A 75 7.59 -1.69 14.34
CA PHE A 75 6.19 -1.61 14.76
C PHE A 75 5.29 -2.62 14.00
N LEU A 76 5.41 -2.66 12.68
CA LEU A 76 4.70 -3.61 11.83
C LEU A 76 5.07 -5.06 12.18
N SER A 77 6.36 -5.34 12.35
CA SER A 77 6.86 -6.68 12.71
C SER A 77 6.36 -7.13 14.07
N GLN A 78 6.35 -6.26 15.07
CA GLN A 78 5.84 -6.55 16.41
C GLN A 78 4.34 -6.87 16.36
N THR A 79 3.58 -6.07 15.61
CA THR A 79 2.13 -6.25 15.43
C THR A 79 1.84 -7.58 14.71
N MET A 80 2.54 -7.87 13.62
CA MET A 80 2.37 -9.11 12.85
C MET A 80 2.72 -10.33 13.71
N SER A 81 3.83 -10.30 14.46
CA SER A 81 4.25 -11.40 15.33
C SER A 81 3.20 -11.76 16.38
N ALA A 82 2.44 -10.79 16.88
CA ALA A 82 1.38 -11.03 17.87
C ALA A 82 0.17 -11.78 17.28
N THR A 83 0.03 -11.81 15.96
CA THR A 83 -0.99 -12.61 15.27
C THR A 83 -0.60 -14.09 15.16
N GLY A 84 0.69 -14.39 15.20
CA GLY A 84 1.25 -15.71 14.94
C GLY A 84 1.40 -16.02 13.44
N ALA A 85 1.06 -15.08 12.56
CA ALA A 85 1.33 -15.19 11.13
C ALA A 85 2.81 -14.92 10.83
N GLU A 86 3.37 -15.66 9.89
CA GLU A 86 4.72 -15.38 9.37
C GLU A 86 4.58 -14.44 8.18
N PRO A 87 5.20 -13.23 8.22
CA PRO A 87 5.14 -12.31 7.10
C PRO A 87 5.97 -12.87 5.93
N ASP A 88 5.40 -12.87 4.75
CA ASP A 88 6.05 -13.35 3.53
C ASP A 88 6.00 -12.35 2.36
N GLU A 89 5.35 -11.20 2.58
CA GLU A 89 5.24 -10.13 1.60
C GLU A 89 5.09 -8.77 2.28
N TYR A 90 5.53 -7.70 1.63
CA TYR A 90 5.16 -6.34 2.01
C TYR A 90 4.82 -5.47 0.81
N LEU A 91 3.98 -4.46 1.07
CA LEU A 91 3.63 -3.42 0.12
C LEU A 91 3.91 -2.04 0.70
N LEU A 92 4.42 -1.15 -0.15
CA LEU A 92 4.50 0.28 0.09
C LEU A 92 3.63 1.00 -0.93
N ASN A 93 2.85 1.95 -0.48
CA ASN A 93 2.05 2.80 -1.34
C ASN A 93 2.24 4.26 -0.95
N SER A 94 2.46 5.12 -1.93
CA SER A 94 2.43 6.56 -1.77
C SER A 94 1.50 7.18 -2.80
N TRP A 95 0.80 8.21 -2.37
CA TRP A 95 -0.08 9.02 -3.23
C TRP A 95 0.08 10.48 -2.87
N ASP A 96 0.65 11.26 -3.78
CA ASP A 96 0.97 12.65 -3.56
C ASP A 96 0.37 13.56 -4.63
N SER A 97 -0.28 14.63 -4.21
CA SER A 97 -0.61 15.75 -5.11
C SER A 97 0.60 16.68 -5.17
N LEU A 98 1.31 16.67 -6.30
CA LEU A 98 2.55 17.42 -6.47
C LEU A 98 2.28 18.92 -6.58
N ASN A 99 1.25 19.30 -7.36
CA ASN A 99 0.87 20.69 -7.58
C ASN A 99 -0.56 20.81 -8.12
N HIS A 100 -1.03 22.04 -8.29
CA HIS A 100 -2.33 22.38 -8.87
C HIS A 100 -2.17 22.91 -10.31
N GLN A 101 -1.40 22.21 -11.14
CA GLN A 101 -1.12 22.59 -12.52
C GLN A 101 -1.35 21.40 -13.45
N PHE A 102 -1.71 21.67 -14.68
CA PHE A 102 -1.66 20.73 -15.79
C PHE A 102 -0.29 20.85 -16.43
N LEU A 103 0.61 19.94 -16.08
CA LEU A 103 1.97 19.92 -16.62
C LEU A 103 1.97 19.44 -18.07
N SER A 104 2.99 19.80 -18.81
CA SER A 104 3.22 19.23 -20.12
C SER A 104 3.69 17.78 -20.01
N GLU A 105 3.50 16.99 -21.07
CA GLU A 105 3.97 15.62 -21.15
C GLU A 105 5.47 15.48 -20.83
N ASN A 106 6.29 16.43 -21.28
CA ASN A 106 7.73 16.43 -21.01
C ASN A 106 8.06 16.68 -19.53
N GLU A 107 7.28 17.49 -18.83
CA GLU A 107 7.44 17.73 -17.39
C GLU A 107 7.05 16.47 -16.61
N ASP A 108 5.94 15.79 -16.95
CA ASP A 108 5.54 14.54 -16.34
C ASP A 108 6.61 13.43 -16.56
N LEU A 109 7.15 13.33 -17.77
CA LEU A 109 8.26 12.43 -18.08
C LEU A 109 9.54 12.78 -17.31
N SER A 110 9.78 14.07 -17.05
CA SER A 110 10.93 14.52 -16.23
C SER A 110 10.79 14.05 -14.79
N ILE A 111 9.62 14.24 -14.18
CA ILE A 111 9.30 13.77 -12.82
C ILE A 111 9.49 12.26 -12.72
N ALA A 112 8.93 11.51 -13.67
CA ALA A 112 9.06 10.05 -13.68
C ALA A 112 10.53 9.59 -13.78
N ARG A 113 11.36 10.24 -14.62
CA ARG A 113 12.78 9.93 -14.75
C ARG A 113 13.58 10.29 -13.51
N GLU A 114 13.27 11.41 -12.87
CA GLU A 114 13.88 11.83 -11.61
C GLU A 114 13.59 10.80 -10.51
N MET A 115 12.35 10.38 -10.36
CA MET A 115 11.97 9.32 -9.43
C MET A 115 12.71 8.00 -9.71
N VAL A 116 12.83 7.60 -11.00
CA VAL A 116 13.61 6.40 -11.39
C VAL A 116 15.07 6.51 -10.95
N GLN A 117 15.66 7.69 -11.08
CA GLN A 117 17.06 7.95 -10.68
C GLN A 117 17.21 7.97 -9.17
N GLU A 118 16.37 8.71 -8.45
CA GLU A 118 16.45 8.86 -6.98
C GLU A 118 16.15 7.55 -6.26
N MET A 119 15.15 6.79 -6.72
CA MET A 119 14.86 5.45 -6.20
C MET A 119 15.88 4.39 -6.69
N LYS A 120 16.83 4.75 -7.57
CA LYS A 120 17.83 3.83 -8.16
C LYS A 120 17.19 2.61 -8.83
N LEU A 121 16.04 2.83 -9.46
CA LEU A 121 15.26 1.76 -10.07
C LEU A 121 16.00 1.10 -11.23
N ARG A 122 15.87 -0.22 -11.33
CA ARG A 122 16.50 -1.05 -12.35
C ARG A 122 15.45 -1.57 -13.33
N ARG A 123 15.85 -1.82 -14.58
CA ARG A 123 14.99 -2.36 -15.64
C ARG A 123 13.75 -1.52 -15.91
N ALA A 124 13.82 -0.22 -15.64
CA ALA A 124 12.69 0.68 -15.82
C ALA A 124 12.19 0.71 -17.28
N LYS A 125 10.89 0.51 -17.42
CA LYS A 125 10.16 0.66 -18.68
C LYS A 125 9.16 1.78 -18.50
N LEU A 126 9.22 2.78 -19.39
CA LEU A 126 8.32 3.92 -19.36
C LEU A 126 7.28 3.77 -20.49
N TYR A 127 6.03 3.97 -20.12
CA TYR A 127 4.90 4.07 -21.04
C TYR A 127 4.23 5.41 -20.80
N HIS A 128 3.80 6.09 -21.85
CA HIS A 128 3.12 7.37 -21.71
C HIS A 128 2.04 7.58 -22.75
N THR A 129 1.04 8.36 -22.39
CA THR A 129 0.00 8.86 -23.28
C THR A 129 -0.31 10.30 -22.93
N ALA A 130 -0.66 11.10 -23.90
CA ALA A 130 -1.03 12.49 -23.71
C ALA A 130 -2.27 12.83 -24.56
N THR A 131 -3.20 13.51 -23.93
CA THR A 131 -4.39 14.09 -24.56
C THR A 131 -4.46 15.58 -24.23
N SER A 132 -5.47 16.30 -24.72
CA SER A 132 -5.68 17.70 -24.35
C SER A 132 -6.17 17.92 -22.92
N VAL A 133 -6.56 16.86 -22.21
CA VAL A 133 -7.15 16.95 -20.86
C VAL A 133 -6.43 16.09 -19.81
N GLU A 134 -5.56 15.16 -20.24
CA GLU A 134 -4.85 14.26 -19.34
C GLU A 134 -3.52 13.85 -19.96
N HIS A 135 -2.47 13.90 -19.17
CA HIS A 135 -1.19 13.24 -19.45
C HIS A 135 -0.97 12.14 -18.42
N TYR A 136 -0.42 11.02 -18.88
CA TYR A 136 -0.19 9.83 -18.05
C TYR A 136 1.16 9.23 -18.38
N VAL A 137 1.98 9.00 -17.36
CA VAL A 137 3.27 8.31 -17.46
C VAL A 137 3.26 7.15 -16.46
N LEU A 138 3.52 5.94 -16.95
CA LEU A 138 3.68 4.73 -16.14
C LEU A 138 5.13 4.25 -16.24
N VAL A 139 5.72 3.92 -15.09
CA VAL A 139 7.00 3.21 -14.99
C VAL A 139 6.77 1.86 -14.33
N ASP A 140 7.22 0.78 -14.98
CA ASP A 140 7.35 -0.58 -14.41
C ASP A 140 8.83 -0.88 -14.24
N ALA A 141 9.28 -1.17 -13.01
CA ALA A 141 10.69 -1.27 -12.65
C ALA A 141 10.93 -2.22 -11.47
N LEU A 142 12.20 -2.37 -11.09
CA LEU A 142 12.62 -3.09 -9.87
C LEU A 142 13.43 -2.15 -8.97
N SER A 143 13.16 -2.18 -7.67
CA SER A 143 13.97 -1.50 -6.67
C SER A 143 15.36 -2.16 -6.49
N PRO A 144 16.30 -1.55 -5.77
CA PRO A 144 17.57 -2.18 -5.42
C PRO A 144 17.42 -3.47 -4.60
N THR A 145 16.41 -3.59 -3.76
CA THR A 145 16.10 -4.79 -2.97
C THR A 145 15.47 -5.91 -3.80
N GLY A 146 14.91 -5.56 -4.97
CA GLY A 146 14.26 -6.50 -5.88
C GLY A 146 12.73 -6.41 -5.87
N SER A 147 12.16 -5.44 -5.15
CA SER A 147 10.73 -5.17 -5.16
C SER A 147 10.26 -4.72 -6.55
N ARG A 148 9.09 -5.15 -6.95
CA ARG A 148 8.43 -4.61 -8.13
C ARG A 148 7.91 -3.22 -7.81
N VAL A 149 8.24 -2.25 -8.67
CA VAL A 149 7.80 -0.86 -8.51
C VAL A 149 6.94 -0.47 -9.70
N GLU A 150 5.74 0.00 -9.42
CA GLU A 150 4.88 0.69 -10.36
C GLU A 150 4.78 2.16 -9.92
N LEU A 151 5.17 3.08 -10.81
CA LEU A 151 5.14 4.51 -10.56
C LEU A 151 4.29 5.16 -11.64
N VAL A 152 3.36 6.00 -11.22
CA VAL A 152 2.43 6.70 -12.11
C VAL A 152 2.50 8.19 -11.84
N VAL A 153 2.75 8.98 -12.89
CA VAL A 153 2.58 10.44 -12.87
C VAL A 153 1.40 10.76 -13.78
N THR A 154 0.42 11.49 -13.25
CA THR A 154 -0.76 11.89 -14.02
C THR A 154 -1.04 13.38 -13.82
N SER A 155 -1.14 14.12 -14.92
CA SER A 155 -1.58 15.51 -14.93
C SER A 155 -2.96 15.63 -15.55
N PHE A 156 -3.84 16.39 -14.91
CA PHE A 156 -5.21 16.67 -15.35
C PHE A 156 -5.40 18.13 -15.68
N ALA A 157 -6.01 18.43 -16.84
CA ALA A 157 -6.46 19.77 -17.18
C ALA A 157 -7.66 20.18 -16.32
N PRO A 158 -7.90 21.50 -16.13
CA PRO A 158 -9.08 21.96 -15.43
C PRO A 158 -10.32 21.53 -16.22
N THR A 159 -11.31 20.96 -15.53
CA THR A 159 -12.57 20.55 -16.12
C THR A 159 -13.72 21.30 -15.49
N THR A 160 -14.71 21.71 -16.31
CA THR A 160 -15.99 22.16 -15.81
C THR A 160 -16.84 20.91 -15.52
N SER A 161 -17.32 20.77 -14.30
CA SER A 161 -18.26 19.70 -13.97
C SER A 161 -19.53 19.87 -14.84
N VAL A 162 -19.74 18.93 -15.76
CA VAL A 162 -20.95 18.85 -16.57
C VAL A 162 -21.97 17.99 -15.83
N GLU A 163 -23.17 18.58 -15.66
CA GLU A 163 -24.45 18.00 -15.32
C GLU A 163 -24.74 17.64 -13.85
N GLY A 164 -25.66 18.42 -13.29
CA GLY A 164 -26.58 18.04 -12.21
C GLY A 164 -26.55 18.84 -10.94
N THR A 165 -25.61 19.74 -10.73
CA THR A 165 -25.61 20.67 -9.58
C THR A 165 -25.55 22.11 -10.05
N THR A 166 -26.42 22.93 -9.46
CA THR A 166 -26.51 24.37 -9.64
C THR A 166 -25.19 25.05 -9.30
N ALA A 167 -24.47 25.54 -10.32
CA ALA A 167 -23.15 26.14 -10.38
C ALA A 167 -22.05 25.11 -10.64
N GLY A 168 -21.54 25.06 -11.89
CA GLY A 168 -20.40 24.25 -12.27
C GLY A 168 -19.16 24.64 -11.44
N GLU A 169 -18.82 23.79 -10.46
CA GLU A 169 -17.58 23.94 -9.71
C GLU A 169 -16.43 23.60 -10.66
N LEU A 170 -15.56 24.58 -10.91
CA LEU A 170 -14.32 24.34 -11.66
C LEU A 170 -13.47 23.37 -10.84
N VAL A 171 -13.16 22.22 -11.41
CA VAL A 171 -12.15 21.35 -10.84
C VAL A 171 -10.82 21.84 -11.35
N ASP A 172 -9.97 22.33 -10.44
CA ASP A 172 -8.66 22.84 -10.75
C ASP A 172 -7.77 21.76 -11.39
N SER A 173 -6.85 22.19 -12.25
CA SER A 173 -5.79 21.33 -12.75
C SER A 173 -4.98 20.72 -11.61
N SER A 174 -4.44 19.55 -11.79
CA SER A 174 -3.58 18.90 -10.80
C SER A 174 -2.62 17.91 -11.42
N THR A 175 -1.46 17.78 -10.81
CA THR A 175 -0.53 16.68 -11.09
C THR A 175 -0.39 15.80 -9.85
N VAL A 176 -0.54 14.52 -10.06
CA VAL A 176 -0.52 13.48 -9.01
C VAL A 176 0.59 12.48 -9.31
N LEU A 177 1.28 12.06 -8.27
CA LEU A 177 2.21 10.94 -8.27
C LEU A 177 1.66 9.82 -7.40
N ALA A 178 1.63 8.61 -7.94
CA ALA A 178 1.37 7.38 -7.19
C ALA A 178 2.55 6.42 -7.34
N VAL A 179 2.97 5.80 -6.23
CA VAL A 179 4.00 4.77 -6.23
C VAL A 179 3.45 3.57 -5.49
N THR A 180 3.55 2.40 -6.11
CA THR A 180 3.29 1.10 -5.47
C THR A 180 4.55 0.27 -5.56
N GLU A 181 4.99 -0.26 -4.44
CA GLU A 181 6.14 -1.15 -4.35
C GLU A 181 5.73 -2.45 -3.65
N GLU A 182 5.97 -3.59 -4.32
CA GLU A 182 5.58 -4.93 -3.87
C GLU A 182 6.83 -5.81 -3.77
N HIS A 183 7.05 -6.41 -2.62
CA HIS A 183 8.17 -7.30 -2.36
C HIS A 183 7.69 -8.69 -1.95
N GLN A 184 8.13 -9.71 -2.69
CA GLN A 184 7.92 -11.11 -2.35
C GLN A 184 9.03 -11.61 -1.44
N GLY A 185 8.66 -12.11 -0.27
CA GLY A 185 9.57 -12.41 0.84
C GLY A 185 9.80 -11.20 1.74
N TYR A 186 9.78 -11.42 3.04
CA TYR A 186 9.92 -10.34 4.02
C TYR A 186 11.25 -10.41 4.76
N THR A 187 11.92 -9.26 4.84
CA THR A 187 12.95 -8.96 5.84
C THR A 187 12.78 -7.52 6.29
N SER A 188 12.98 -7.24 7.58
CA SER A 188 12.85 -5.87 8.06
C SER A 188 13.85 -4.92 7.40
N GLN A 189 15.04 -5.41 7.03
CA GLN A 189 16.05 -4.61 6.31
C GLN A 189 15.59 -4.22 4.90
N ALA A 190 14.91 -5.12 4.17
CA ALA A 190 14.42 -4.79 2.83
C ALA A 190 13.30 -3.75 2.92
N LEU A 191 12.33 -3.94 3.82
CA LEU A 191 11.26 -2.98 4.06
C LEU A 191 11.81 -1.60 4.44
N THR A 192 12.70 -1.54 5.44
CA THR A 192 13.32 -0.27 5.87
C THR A 192 14.07 0.41 4.72
N ALA A 193 14.83 -0.34 3.91
CA ALA A 193 15.60 0.22 2.81
C ALA A 193 14.70 0.78 1.69
N ASP A 194 13.62 0.08 1.36
CA ASP A 194 12.67 0.53 0.34
C ASP A 194 11.86 1.74 0.83
N GLU A 195 11.40 1.76 2.08
CA GLU A 195 10.73 2.94 2.69
C GLU A 195 11.63 4.17 2.71
N GLU A 196 12.88 4.03 3.17
CA GLU A 196 13.87 5.12 3.21
C GLU A 196 14.13 5.66 1.81
N GLN A 197 14.32 4.77 0.83
CA GLN A 197 14.59 5.14 -0.55
C GLN A 197 13.40 5.87 -1.20
N LEU A 198 12.19 5.37 -0.99
CA LEU A 198 10.95 6.00 -1.47
C LEU A 198 10.75 7.38 -0.82
N ALA A 199 10.92 7.48 0.51
CA ALA A 199 10.78 8.75 1.22
C ALA A 199 11.79 9.79 0.75
N ALA A 200 13.06 9.39 0.55
CA ALA A 200 14.11 10.27 0.05
C ALA A 200 13.80 10.77 -1.37
N ALA A 201 13.36 9.89 -2.26
CA ALA A 201 12.99 10.24 -3.63
C ALA A 201 11.82 11.24 -3.68
N LEU A 202 10.78 11.00 -2.87
CA LEU A 202 9.63 11.91 -2.77
C LEU A 202 10.04 13.30 -2.28
N LEU A 203 10.89 13.37 -1.25
CA LEU A 203 11.41 14.64 -0.73
C LEU A 203 12.23 15.40 -1.78
N GLN A 204 13.00 14.69 -2.60
CA GLN A 204 13.86 15.30 -3.63
C GLN A 204 13.04 16.01 -4.71
N ILE A 205 11.92 15.45 -5.11
CA ILE A 205 11.00 16.09 -6.07
C ILE A 205 10.05 17.12 -5.43
N GLY A 206 10.23 17.42 -4.14
CA GLY A 206 9.41 18.37 -3.40
C GLY A 206 8.04 17.85 -2.96
N ALA A 207 7.80 16.55 -3.06
CA ALA A 207 6.59 15.91 -2.53
C ALA A 207 6.67 15.73 -1.01
N LYS A 208 5.50 15.50 -0.38
CA LYS A 208 5.44 15.18 1.05
C LYS A 208 5.32 13.66 1.16
N PRO A 209 6.31 12.95 1.75
CA PRO A 209 6.22 11.50 1.87
C PRO A 209 4.97 11.07 2.65
N GLN A 210 3.99 10.52 1.94
CA GLN A 210 2.76 9.95 2.50
C GLN A 210 2.74 8.47 2.16
N ILE A 211 3.54 7.71 2.90
CA ILE A 211 3.75 6.28 2.65
C ILE A 211 2.82 5.49 3.57
N SER A 212 2.11 4.54 3.00
CA SER A 212 1.40 3.49 3.71
C SER A 212 2.15 2.18 3.50
N SER A 213 2.53 1.52 4.59
CA SER A 213 3.27 0.27 4.59
C SER A 213 2.39 -0.85 5.09
N CYS A 214 2.42 -2.00 4.43
CA CYS A 214 1.61 -3.16 4.79
C CYS A 214 2.46 -4.44 4.77
N LEU A 215 2.44 -5.20 5.87
CA LEU A 215 2.92 -6.58 5.90
C LEU A 215 1.77 -7.53 5.62
N ILE A 216 2.04 -8.57 4.85
CA ILE A 216 1.12 -9.67 4.55
C ILE A 216 1.76 -10.97 5.03
N GLY A 217 0.99 -11.75 5.76
CA GLY A 217 1.41 -13.07 6.26
C GLY A 217 0.24 -14.04 6.25
N HIS A 218 0.51 -15.31 6.51
CA HIS A 218 -0.46 -16.40 6.39
C HIS A 218 -0.53 -17.26 7.64
N LEU A 219 -1.72 -17.81 7.89
CA LEU A 219 -1.96 -18.85 8.89
C LEU A 219 -2.60 -20.07 8.22
N ASP A 220 -2.02 -21.24 8.41
CA ASP A 220 -2.58 -22.54 7.96
C ASP A 220 -3.80 -22.94 8.82
N ALA A 221 -4.76 -22.04 9.00
CA ALA A 221 -5.94 -22.24 9.83
C ALA A 221 -7.10 -21.38 9.30
N LYS A 222 -8.33 -21.83 9.56
CA LYS A 222 -9.51 -21.04 9.27
C LYS A 222 -9.80 -20.10 10.43
N MET A 223 -9.50 -18.79 10.26
CA MET A 223 -9.80 -17.75 11.23
C MET A 223 -10.96 -16.88 10.71
N VAL A 224 -12.12 -17.01 11.33
CA VAL A 224 -13.32 -16.24 10.96
C VAL A 224 -14.10 -15.80 12.21
N GLY A 225 -14.92 -14.77 12.08
CA GLY A 225 -15.79 -14.28 13.15
C GLY A 225 -15.05 -13.97 14.44
N VAL A 226 -15.43 -14.58 15.54
CA VAL A 226 -14.83 -14.32 16.87
C VAL A 226 -13.34 -14.60 16.91
N GLN A 227 -12.86 -15.64 16.24
CA GLN A 227 -11.43 -15.99 16.22
C GLN A 227 -10.62 -14.93 15.48
N ALA A 228 -11.10 -14.47 14.32
CA ALA A 228 -10.47 -13.39 13.57
C ALA A 228 -10.44 -12.08 14.37
N ASN A 229 -11.56 -11.75 15.05
CA ASN A 229 -11.62 -10.56 15.89
C ASN A 229 -10.61 -10.61 17.05
N GLN A 230 -10.57 -11.74 17.80
CA GLN A 230 -9.61 -11.93 18.90
C GLN A 230 -8.15 -11.86 18.42
N LEU A 231 -7.87 -12.36 17.21
CA LEU A 231 -6.54 -12.28 16.62
C LEU A 231 -6.16 -10.83 16.32
N ALA A 232 -7.03 -10.07 15.66
CA ALA A 232 -6.79 -8.67 15.36
C ALA A 232 -6.67 -7.82 16.65
N GLU A 233 -7.52 -8.05 17.65
CA GLU A 233 -7.42 -7.37 18.94
C GLU A 233 -6.09 -7.66 19.67
N ARG A 234 -5.62 -8.92 19.67
CA ARG A 234 -4.30 -9.25 20.25
C ARG A 234 -3.18 -8.50 19.57
N ALA A 235 -3.24 -8.35 18.25
CA ALA A 235 -2.25 -7.62 17.47
C ALA A 235 -2.22 -6.13 17.87
N LEU A 236 -3.40 -5.50 18.02
CA LEU A 236 -3.49 -4.12 18.50
C LEU A 236 -2.92 -3.97 19.92
N HIS A 237 -3.32 -4.87 20.83
CA HIS A 237 -2.86 -4.85 22.22
C HIS A 237 -1.34 -5.02 22.36
N ALA A 238 -0.69 -5.79 21.50
CA ALA A 238 0.75 -6.00 21.54
C ALA A 238 1.58 -4.73 21.34
N VAL A 239 0.96 -3.67 20.77
CA VAL A 239 1.58 -2.36 20.51
C VAL A 239 0.84 -1.22 21.23
N ASP A 240 0.04 -1.54 22.26
CA ASP A 240 -0.77 -0.60 23.03
C ASP A 240 -1.75 0.24 22.20
N ALA A 241 -2.15 -0.25 21.02
CA ALA A 241 -3.09 0.44 20.17
C ALA A 241 -4.53 0.33 20.71
N LYS A 242 -5.23 1.46 20.73
CA LYS A 242 -6.66 1.51 21.05
C LYS A 242 -7.47 1.34 19.77
N SER A 243 -8.43 0.43 19.77
CA SER A 243 -9.37 0.27 18.66
C SER A 243 -10.19 1.55 18.46
N VAL A 244 -10.30 1.97 17.20
CA VAL A 244 -11.07 3.15 16.77
C VAL A 244 -12.27 2.73 15.94
N GLN A 245 -12.09 1.77 15.04
CA GLN A 245 -13.14 1.30 14.14
C GLN A 245 -12.96 -0.19 13.87
N THR A 246 -14.08 -0.92 13.83
CA THR A 246 -14.10 -2.36 13.48
C THR A 246 -15.07 -2.58 12.33
N PHE A 247 -14.63 -3.37 11.35
CA PHE A 247 -15.45 -3.91 10.28
C PHE A 247 -15.44 -5.44 10.35
N GLN A 248 -16.60 -6.07 10.18
CA GLN A 248 -16.74 -7.52 10.15
C GLN A 248 -17.69 -7.94 9.04
N SER A 249 -17.31 -8.97 8.31
CA SER A 249 -18.14 -9.68 7.34
C SER A 249 -18.01 -11.20 7.57
N GLY A 250 -18.61 -12.01 6.70
CA GLY A 250 -18.58 -13.48 6.86
C GLY A 250 -17.17 -14.09 6.85
N LEU A 251 -16.25 -13.55 6.07
CA LEU A 251 -14.88 -14.08 5.88
C LEU A 251 -13.78 -13.13 6.32
N GLU A 252 -14.15 -11.90 6.66
CA GLU A 252 -13.22 -10.80 6.91
C GLU A 252 -13.51 -10.12 8.23
N THR A 253 -12.45 -9.76 8.95
CA THR A 253 -12.46 -8.85 10.09
C THR A 253 -11.34 -7.86 9.92
N SER A 254 -11.64 -6.56 10.04
CA SER A 254 -10.65 -5.49 10.00
C SER A 254 -10.85 -4.54 11.19
N ILE A 255 -9.78 -4.27 11.94
CA ILE A 255 -9.77 -3.34 13.07
C ILE A 255 -8.75 -2.26 12.81
N SER A 256 -9.21 -1.01 12.78
CA SER A 256 -8.34 0.17 12.76
C SER A 256 -8.15 0.69 14.18
N GLY A 257 -6.94 1.10 14.52
CA GLY A 257 -6.58 1.56 15.85
C GLY A 257 -5.54 2.69 15.83
N CYS A 258 -5.29 3.22 17.03
CA CYS A 258 -4.26 4.22 17.27
C CYS A 258 -3.32 3.75 18.37
N ALA A 259 -2.06 3.48 18.01
CA ALA A 259 -0.98 3.21 18.96
C ALA A 259 -0.35 4.53 19.43
N PRO A 260 0.16 4.60 20.69
CA PRO A 260 0.83 5.79 21.21
C PRO A 260 2.28 5.87 20.65
N ARG A 261 2.42 5.90 19.35
CA ARG A 261 3.69 5.96 18.63
C ARG A 261 3.75 7.19 17.75
N ASN A 262 4.96 7.65 17.47
CA ASN A 262 5.21 8.81 16.60
C ASN A 262 5.22 8.41 15.12
N LEU A 263 4.14 7.77 14.66
CA LEU A 263 3.96 7.27 13.30
C LEU A 263 3.05 8.18 12.48
N THR A 264 3.07 7.99 11.18
CA THR A 264 2.09 8.57 10.27
C THR A 264 0.68 8.14 10.67
N TYR A 265 -0.28 9.05 10.60
CA TYR A 265 -1.67 8.76 10.94
C TYR A 265 -2.63 9.46 9.99
N ILE A 266 -3.79 8.87 9.84
CA ILE A 266 -4.96 9.52 9.22
C ILE A 266 -5.97 9.91 10.30
N VAL A 267 -6.87 10.81 9.98
CA VAL A 267 -7.99 11.17 10.87
C VAL A 267 -9.28 10.65 10.25
N SER A 268 -9.95 9.73 10.93
CA SER A 268 -11.28 9.23 10.55
C SER A 268 -12.30 9.59 11.62
N ARG A 269 -13.36 10.31 11.24
CA ARG A 269 -14.41 10.78 12.15
C ARG A 269 -13.86 11.50 13.40
N GLY A 270 -12.81 12.29 13.23
CA GLY A 270 -12.15 13.03 14.30
C GLY A 270 -11.21 12.20 15.19
N GLN A 271 -11.01 10.91 14.91
CA GLN A 271 -10.09 10.03 15.64
C GLN A 271 -8.86 9.72 14.81
N PRO A 272 -7.63 9.76 15.38
CA PRO A 272 -6.43 9.34 14.69
C PRO A 272 -6.39 7.82 14.52
N ILE A 273 -5.89 7.37 13.38
CA ILE A 273 -5.64 5.97 13.04
C ILE A 273 -4.21 5.88 12.49
N ASN A 274 -3.37 5.04 13.09
CA ASN A 274 -2.02 4.76 12.62
C ASN A 274 -1.71 3.26 12.50
N LEU A 275 -2.74 2.42 12.68
CA LEU A 275 -2.64 0.97 12.56
C LEU A 275 -3.95 0.41 12.04
N GLN A 276 -3.86 -0.52 11.11
CA GLN A 276 -4.99 -1.37 10.71
C GLN A 276 -4.52 -2.83 10.67
N VAL A 277 -5.34 -3.73 11.22
CA VAL A 277 -5.13 -5.18 11.16
C VAL A 277 -6.34 -5.80 10.51
N ALA A 278 -6.11 -6.54 9.42
CA ALA A 278 -7.15 -7.28 8.72
C ALA A 278 -6.85 -8.78 8.72
N VAL A 279 -7.90 -9.57 8.86
CA VAL A 279 -7.86 -11.04 8.87
C VAL A 279 -8.90 -11.52 7.88
N HIS A 280 -8.45 -12.16 6.81
CA HIS A 280 -9.29 -12.64 5.72
C HIS A 280 -9.07 -14.13 5.47
N TYR A 281 -10.13 -14.93 5.54
CA TYR A 281 -10.06 -16.35 5.19
C TYR A 281 -10.25 -16.55 3.69
N ASP A 282 -9.22 -17.05 3.02
CA ASP A 282 -9.30 -17.49 1.63
C ASP A 282 -9.88 -18.90 1.54
N GLY A 283 -11.15 -18.98 1.13
CA GLY A 283 -11.83 -20.28 0.97
C GLY A 283 -11.30 -21.12 -0.18
N TYR A 284 -10.53 -20.56 -1.11
CA TYR A 284 -9.92 -21.26 -2.23
C TYR A 284 -8.58 -21.91 -1.84
N GLN A 285 -7.75 -21.15 -1.12
CA GLN A 285 -6.45 -21.64 -0.63
C GLN A 285 -6.57 -22.42 0.69
N HIS A 286 -7.69 -22.28 1.40
CA HIS A 286 -7.95 -22.84 2.72
C HIS A 286 -7.00 -22.37 3.80
N ASP A 287 -6.52 -21.14 3.69
CA ASP A 287 -5.68 -20.46 4.66
C ASP A 287 -6.26 -19.09 5.05
N THR A 288 -5.63 -18.42 5.99
CA THR A 288 -6.04 -17.08 6.41
C THR A 288 -4.92 -16.09 6.15
N ASN A 289 -5.22 -15.08 5.36
CA ASN A 289 -4.36 -13.93 5.15
C ASN A 289 -4.50 -12.98 6.34
N VAL A 290 -3.37 -12.54 6.85
CA VAL A 290 -3.28 -11.51 7.89
C VAL A 290 -2.51 -10.34 7.33
N LEU A 291 -3.14 -9.17 7.34
CA LEU A 291 -2.54 -7.92 6.88
C LEU A 291 -2.39 -6.96 8.05
N VAL A 292 -1.24 -6.33 8.14
CA VAL A 292 -0.94 -5.31 9.15
C VAL A 292 -0.42 -4.09 8.42
N GLY A 293 -1.17 -2.98 8.47
CA GLY A 293 -0.82 -1.75 7.75
C GLY A 293 -0.70 -0.52 8.66
N THR A 294 0.19 0.37 8.30
CA THR A 294 0.36 1.70 8.89
C THR A 294 0.36 2.76 7.78
N PRO A 295 -0.42 3.86 7.91
CA PRO A 295 -1.49 4.04 8.88
C PRO A 295 -2.71 3.17 8.61
N ILE A 296 -2.91 2.70 7.36
CA ILE A 296 -4.00 1.85 6.90
C ILE A 296 -3.51 0.88 5.82
N ILE A 297 -4.28 -0.17 5.61
CA ILE A 297 -4.10 -1.11 4.50
C ILE A 297 -4.69 -0.47 3.24
N THR A 298 -3.88 -0.38 2.18
CA THR A 298 -4.25 0.26 0.89
C THR A 298 -4.40 -0.75 -0.24
N THR A 299 -4.34 -2.04 0.06
CA THR A 299 -4.56 -3.13 -0.90
C THR A 299 -5.89 -3.84 -0.64
N THR A 300 -6.40 -4.51 -1.67
CA THR A 300 -7.58 -5.39 -1.57
C THR A 300 -7.14 -6.83 -1.26
N TYR A 301 -7.95 -7.58 -0.55
CA TYR A 301 -7.71 -8.96 -0.11
C TYR A 301 -8.98 -9.79 -0.17
#